data_0b01913f1132f9b175708cce11cdfe56
#
_entry.id   0b01913f1132f9b175708cce11cdfe56
#
_cell.length_a   1.000
_cell.length_b   1.000
_cell.length_c   1.000
_cell.angle_alpha   90.00
_cell.angle_beta   90.00
_cell.angle_gamma   90.00
#
_symmetry.space_group_name_H-M   'P 1'
#
loop_
_entity.id
_entity.type
_entity.pdbx_description
1 polymer ?
#
loop_
_entity_poly.entity_id
_entity_poly.type
_entity_poly.pdbx_seq_one_letter_code
_entity_poly.pdbx_strand_id
1 'polypeptide(L)'
;MNTAPPTPTVSIPSLRDAYLRHLGRDIPAGVVVFLVALPLCLGIALASGAPLLSGLLAGVIGGVVVAMLSGSQLSVSGPAAGLVVIVVGAISTLGGFSAFLVAVMLAGMLQIVFAWLRAGDIAALVPSAVIKGMLAAIGLLLIIKQLPVALGLPSSAPLDSRLVDEAGLAEAAQQALGMVSGSNLTVAAVALAILVLWDTDFIRQRRALRALPAPLLAVLWGVLYQRFAMHASPDAALAPDHLVQLPAIDGPASLLAELARPDFSALANPDLYVVALTLAIVASLETLLSLEAVDKLDPMRRVAPPNRELYAQGVGNMVAGLLGALPLTAVIVRSSANISAGGRTKVSAVVHGVLLLASVLFLSDLLRWIPLAALSAILLHVGYKLAKPALFVEAWRKGPAQALPFVVTIAAILATDLLFGIAIGMAVGIAFTLRHHAQSAISLTRYEDCYLLRLHKDVSFFHKAQLRRHLAKVEAGGKLIIDATRCERIDHDIEETLTDFQRAARVAGIDVTLRTPGPAARMPAALAAAGS
;
A
#
# COMPACT_ATOMS: atom_id res chain seq x y z
N MET A 1 16.84 -28.84 -53.35
CA MET A 1 15.58 -28.76 -52.62
C MET A 1 15.87 -28.81 -51.12
N ASN A 2 15.96 -27.66 -50.48
CA ASN A 2 16.23 -27.53 -49.03
C ASN A 2 14.89 -27.34 -48.34
N THR A 3 14.34 -28.42 -47.74
CA THR A 3 13.15 -28.33 -46.90
C THR A 3 13.59 -27.82 -45.53
N ALA A 4 13.21 -26.59 -45.19
CA ALA A 4 13.34 -26.07 -43.84
C ALA A 4 12.59 -26.97 -42.86
N PRO A 5 13.14 -27.25 -41.66
CA PRO A 5 12.44 -28.04 -40.66
C PRO A 5 11.17 -27.31 -40.22
N PRO A 6 10.08 -28.07 -39.97
CA PRO A 6 8.81 -27.50 -39.53
C PRO A 6 9.03 -26.75 -38.21
N THR A 7 8.64 -25.48 -38.16
CA THR A 7 8.58 -24.68 -36.94
C THR A 7 7.73 -25.43 -35.89
N PRO A 8 8.20 -25.63 -34.66
CA PRO A 8 7.40 -26.29 -33.65
C PRO A 8 6.15 -25.43 -33.39
N THR A 9 4.99 -25.95 -33.75
CA THR A 9 3.71 -25.38 -33.35
C THR A 9 3.57 -25.54 -31.85
N VAL A 10 3.88 -24.47 -31.11
CA VAL A 10 3.60 -24.38 -29.68
C VAL A 10 2.08 -24.37 -29.56
N SER A 11 1.49 -25.54 -29.29
CA SER A 11 0.08 -25.64 -28.94
C SER A 11 -0.14 -24.87 -27.66
N ILE A 12 -0.84 -23.73 -27.74
CA ILE A 12 -1.29 -22.99 -26.57
C ILE A 12 -2.22 -23.95 -25.81
N PRO A 13 -1.82 -24.41 -24.59
CA PRO A 13 -2.68 -25.33 -23.84
C PRO A 13 -4.01 -24.64 -23.57
N SER A 14 -5.11 -25.39 -23.66
CA SER A 14 -6.42 -24.84 -23.33
C SER A 14 -6.38 -24.27 -21.91
N LEU A 15 -7.07 -23.15 -21.67
CA LEU A 15 -7.12 -22.51 -20.33
C LEU A 15 -7.47 -23.56 -19.25
N ARG A 16 -8.36 -24.49 -19.58
CA ARG A 16 -8.76 -25.60 -18.70
C ARG A 16 -7.58 -26.49 -18.31
N ASP A 17 -6.75 -26.90 -19.28
CA ASP A 17 -5.59 -27.77 -19.04
C ASP A 17 -4.51 -27.06 -18.24
N ALA A 18 -4.34 -25.74 -18.45
CA ALA A 18 -3.38 -24.94 -17.70
C ALA A 18 -3.72 -24.88 -16.19
N TYR A 19 -5.01 -24.81 -15.84
CA TYR A 19 -5.45 -24.81 -14.44
C TYR A 19 -5.42 -26.21 -13.81
N LEU A 20 -5.94 -27.23 -14.50
CA LEU A 20 -6.00 -28.60 -13.98
C LEU A 20 -4.62 -29.18 -13.66
N ARG A 21 -3.61 -28.87 -14.46
CA ARG A 21 -2.21 -29.33 -14.23
C ARG A 21 -1.60 -28.85 -12.91
N HIS A 22 -2.09 -27.76 -12.34
CA HIS A 22 -1.53 -27.14 -11.14
C HIS A 22 -2.36 -27.37 -9.88
N LEU A 23 -3.51 -28.08 -9.94
CA LEU A 23 -4.38 -28.32 -8.79
C LEU A 23 -3.65 -28.95 -7.58
N GLY A 24 -2.75 -29.90 -7.81
CA GLY A 24 -1.98 -30.54 -6.75
C GLY A 24 -1.05 -29.58 -5.99
N ARG A 25 -0.75 -28.40 -6.53
CA ARG A 25 0.02 -27.34 -5.87
C ARG A 25 -0.87 -26.21 -5.37
N ASP A 26 -1.91 -25.86 -6.12
CA ASP A 26 -2.78 -24.73 -5.82
C ASP A 26 -3.72 -25.03 -4.63
N ILE A 27 -4.21 -26.28 -4.49
CA ILE A 27 -5.08 -26.64 -3.35
C ILE A 27 -4.30 -26.52 -2.01
N PRO A 28 -3.14 -27.16 -1.81
CA PRO A 28 -2.38 -26.97 -0.58
C PRO A 28 -1.97 -25.50 -0.33
N ALA A 29 -1.60 -24.76 -1.38
CA ALA A 29 -1.29 -23.35 -1.28
C ALA A 29 -2.52 -22.54 -0.82
N GLY A 30 -3.71 -22.82 -1.37
CA GLY A 30 -4.96 -22.20 -0.95
C GLY A 30 -5.31 -22.48 0.51
N VAL A 31 -5.04 -23.70 1.01
CA VAL A 31 -5.19 -24.04 2.44
C VAL A 31 -4.24 -23.19 3.29
N VAL A 32 -2.98 -23.07 2.93
CA VAL A 32 -2.02 -22.23 3.68
C VAL A 32 -2.45 -20.77 3.68
N VAL A 33 -2.91 -20.26 2.52
CA VAL A 33 -3.44 -18.88 2.44
C VAL A 33 -4.66 -18.70 3.34
N PHE A 34 -5.58 -19.65 3.37
CA PHE A 34 -6.75 -19.63 4.26
C PHE A 34 -6.34 -19.55 5.73
N LEU A 35 -5.40 -20.39 6.17
CA LEU A 35 -4.92 -20.41 7.56
C LEU A 35 -4.22 -19.10 7.99
N VAL A 36 -3.59 -18.41 7.05
CA VAL A 36 -3.02 -17.06 7.28
C VAL A 36 -4.11 -15.99 7.29
N ALA A 37 -5.05 -16.09 6.36
CA ALA A 37 -6.03 -15.05 6.09
C ALA A 37 -7.16 -15.00 7.11
N LEU A 38 -7.58 -16.13 7.67
CA LEU A 38 -8.69 -16.20 8.63
C LEU A 38 -8.44 -15.28 9.85
N PRO A 39 -7.31 -15.40 10.60
CA PRO A 39 -7.05 -14.48 11.69
C PRO A 39 -6.85 -13.03 11.26
N LEU A 40 -6.25 -12.81 10.08
CA LEU A 40 -6.06 -11.46 9.56
C LEU A 40 -7.38 -10.79 9.16
N CYS A 41 -8.35 -11.53 8.59
CA CYS A 41 -9.68 -11.02 8.28
C CYS A 41 -10.41 -10.55 9.55
N LEU A 42 -10.40 -11.38 10.59
CA LEU A 42 -11.01 -11.04 11.88
C LEU A 42 -10.29 -9.86 12.54
N GLY A 43 -8.96 -9.91 12.58
CA GLY A 43 -8.16 -8.85 13.17
C GLY A 43 -8.36 -7.49 12.48
N ILE A 44 -8.40 -7.45 11.14
CA ILE A 44 -8.63 -6.20 10.40
C ILE A 44 -10.03 -5.66 10.65
N ALA A 45 -11.06 -6.52 10.73
CA ALA A 45 -12.42 -6.09 11.08
C ALA A 45 -12.47 -5.51 12.50
N LEU A 46 -11.82 -6.17 13.47
CA LEU A 46 -11.67 -5.67 14.82
C LEU A 46 -11.00 -4.31 14.86
N ALA A 47 -9.85 -4.16 14.21
CA ALA A 47 -9.10 -2.91 14.14
C ALA A 47 -9.88 -1.77 13.48
N SER A 48 -10.76 -2.12 12.54
CA SER A 48 -11.63 -1.18 11.82
C SER A 48 -12.88 -0.76 12.58
N GLY A 49 -13.15 -1.35 13.76
CA GLY A 49 -14.39 -1.14 14.49
C GLY A 49 -15.64 -1.64 13.74
N ALA A 50 -15.45 -2.56 12.80
CA ALA A 50 -16.51 -3.13 11.99
C ALA A 50 -16.95 -4.51 12.53
N PRO A 51 -18.17 -4.99 12.19
CA PRO A 51 -18.57 -6.33 12.53
C PRO A 51 -17.55 -7.37 12.06
N LEU A 52 -17.17 -8.32 12.92
CA LEU A 52 -16.10 -9.28 12.60
C LEU A 52 -16.41 -10.15 11.38
N LEU A 53 -17.69 -10.44 11.15
CA LEU A 53 -18.17 -11.15 9.96
C LEU A 53 -17.82 -10.41 8.67
N SER A 54 -17.84 -9.07 8.67
CA SER A 54 -17.55 -8.25 7.49
C SER A 54 -16.13 -8.45 6.94
N GLY A 55 -15.17 -8.72 7.84
CA GLY A 55 -13.79 -9.04 7.44
C GLY A 55 -13.66 -10.41 6.78
N LEU A 56 -14.35 -11.41 7.30
CA LEU A 56 -14.39 -12.76 6.70
C LEU A 56 -15.04 -12.73 5.32
N LEU A 57 -16.17 -12.02 5.19
CA LEU A 57 -16.87 -11.82 3.91
C LEU A 57 -15.98 -11.12 2.87
N ALA A 58 -15.23 -10.10 3.29
CA ALA A 58 -14.27 -9.44 2.40
C ALA A 58 -13.19 -10.43 1.90
N GLY A 59 -12.73 -11.34 2.77
CA GLY A 59 -11.82 -12.43 2.37
C GLY A 59 -12.46 -13.41 1.38
N VAL A 60 -13.72 -13.77 1.58
CA VAL A 60 -14.50 -14.62 0.66
C VAL A 60 -14.63 -13.95 -0.71
N ILE A 61 -15.09 -12.70 -0.74
CA ILE A 61 -15.29 -11.93 -1.98
C ILE A 61 -13.96 -11.75 -2.72
N GLY A 62 -12.89 -11.39 -2.00
CA GLY A 62 -11.55 -11.25 -2.56
C GLY A 62 -11.02 -12.57 -3.15
N GLY A 63 -11.22 -13.69 -2.46
CA GLY A 63 -10.77 -15.00 -2.89
C GLY A 63 -11.61 -15.60 -4.03
N VAL A 64 -12.90 -15.31 -4.10
CA VAL A 64 -13.78 -15.87 -5.12
C VAL A 64 -14.01 -14.88 -6.26
N VAL A 65 -14.65 -13.72 -5.97
CA VAL A 65 -15.08 -12.77 -7.01
C VAL A 65 -13.88 -12.09 -7.67
N VAL A 66 -13.02 -11.50 -6.85
CA VAL A 66 -11.86 -10.75 -7.39
C VAL A 66 -10.88 -11.70 -8.06
N ALA A 67 -10.55 -12.84 -7.45
CA ALA A 67 -9.62 -13.79 -8.04
C ALA A 67 -10.06 -14.29 -9.41
N MET A 68 -11.36 -14.50 -9.66
CA MET A 68 -11.88 -14.90 -10.96
C MET A 68 -11.71 -13.83 -12.03
N LEU A 69 -11.89 -12.55 -11.67
CA LEU A 69 -11.82 -11.40 -12.59
C LEU A 69 -10.38 -10.87 -12.77
N SER A 70 -9.54 -11.03 -11.76
CA SER A 70 -8.16 -10.54 -11.72
C SER A 70 -7.32 -10.99 -12.91
N GLY A 71 -6.36 -10.14 -13.29
CA GLY A 71 -5.32 -10.48 -14.27
C GLY A 71 -4.15 -11.24 -13.66
N SER A 72 -3.95 -11.13 -12.35
CA SER A 72 -2.87 -11.82 -11.63
C SER A 72 -3.20 -13.30 -11.39
N GLN A 73 -2.18 -14.14 -11.45
CA GLN A 73 -2.32 -15.56 -11.16
C GLN A 73 -2.06 -15.90 -9.68
N LEU A 74 -1.37 -15.02 -8.95
CA LEU A 74 -0.89 -15.30 -7.59
C LEU A 74 -1.33 -14.28 -6.56
N SER A 75 -1.91 -13.16 -7.00
CA SER A 75 -2.47 -12.15 -6.10
C SER A 75 -3.65 -12.72 -5.32
N VAL A 76 -3.69 -12.40 -4.03
CA VAL A 76 -4.79 -12.74 -3.14
C VAL A 76 -5.36 -11.45 -2.56
N SER A 77 -6.65 -11.22 -2.79
CA SER A 77 -7.37 -10.03 -2.34
C SER A 77 -8.15 -10.32 -1.05
N GLY A 78 -8.43 -9.27 -0.30
CA GLY A 78 -9.22 -9.32 0.92
C GLY A 78 -9.09 -8.03 1.72
N PRO A 79 -9.63 -7.98 2.96
CA PRO A 79 -9.51 -6.77 3.77
C PRO A 79 -8.05 -6.46 4.05
N ALA A 80 -7.71 -5.17 3.97
CA ALA A 80 -6.34 -4.69 4.02
C ALA A 80 -6.08 -3.87 5.29
N ALA A 81 -4.92 -4.11 5.92
CA ALA A 81 -4.49 -3.35 7.08
C ALA A 81 -4.32 -1.85 6.77
N GLY A 82 -3.97 -1.53 5.52
CA GLY A 82 -3.80 -0.16 5.05
C GLY A 82 -5.07 0.67 5.05
N LEU A 83 -6.23 0.04 4.96
CA LEU A 83 -7.51 0.74 4.96
C LEU A 83 -8.11 0.92 6.36
N VAL A 84 -7.59 0.27 7.40
CA VAL A 84 -8.16 0.28 8.76
C VAL A 84 -8.46 1.69 9.27
N VAL A 85 -7.51 2.60 9.13
CA VAL A 85 -7.64 3.98 9.64
C VAL A 85 -8.74 4.73 8.90
N ILE A 86 -8.82 4.57 7.57
CA ILE A 86 -9.86 5.19 6.75
C ILE A 86 -11.22 4.62 7.14
N VAL A 87 -11.32 3.30 7.31
CA VAL A 87 -12.57 2.63 7.68
C VAL A 87 -13.10 3.13 9.02
N VAL A 88 -12.24 3.21 10.05
CA VAL A 88 -12.62 3.74 11.37
C VAL A 88 -13.13 5.18 11.26
N GLY A 89 -12.37 6.05 10.59
CA GLY A 89 -12.78 7.45 10.40
C GLY A 89 -14.08 7.57 9.61
N ALA A 90 -14.21 6.79 8.53
CA ALA A 90 -15.39 6.80 7.67
C ALA A 90 -16.67 6.33 8.40
N ILE A 91 -16.59 5.25 9.19
CA ILE A 91 -17.72 4.77 10.00
C ILE A 91 -18.16 5.85 10.99
N SER A 92 -17.21 6.55 11.64
CA SER A 92 -17.48 7.65 12.56
C SER A 92 -18.11 8.86 11.84
N THR A 93 -17.53 9.30 10.73
CA THR A 93 -18.01 10.47 9.96
C THR A 93 -19.40 10.25 9.35
N LEU A 94 -19.67 9.04 8.86
CA LEU A 94 -20.93 8.69 8.21
C LEU A 94 -22.03 8.25 9.20
N GLY A 95 -21.70 8.16 10.50
CA GLY A 95 -22.67 7.83 11.55
C GLY A 95 -23.01 6.34 11.66
N GLY A 96 -22.28 5.44 10.97
CA GLY A 96 -22.49 4.00 11.11
C GLY A 96 -21.96 3.14 9.96
N PHE A 97 -21.92 1.84 10.25
CA PHE A 97 -21.38 0.85 9.28
C PHE A 97 -22.28 0.70 8.03
N SER A 98 -23.60 0.77 8.18
CA SER A 98 -24.53 0.65 7.03
C SER A 98 -24.39 1.79 6.02
N ALA A 99 -24.19 3.04 6.49
CA ALA A 99 -23.89 4.18 5.63
C ALA A 99 -22.51 4.04 4.96
N PHE A 100 -21.52 3.56 5.72
CA PHE A 100 -20.18 3.28 5.19
C PHE A 100 -20.19 2.25 4.04
N LEU A 101 -21.06 1.25 4.06
CA LEU A 101 -21.17 0.26 2.99
C LEU A 101 -21.52 0.89 1.64
N VAL A 102 -22.30 1.97 1.62
CA VAL A 102 -22.60 2.74 0.40
C VAL A 102 -21.34 3.42 -0.12
N ALA A 103 -20.49 3.96 0.76
CA ALA A 103 -19.20 4.53 0.36
C ALA A 103 -18.28 3.46 -0.27
N VAL A 104 -18.28 2.22 0.25
CA VAL A 104 -17.53 1.09 -0.33
C VAL A 104 -18.04 0.74 -1.73
N MET A 105 -19.37 0.74 -1.95
CA MET A 105 -19.96 0.53 -3.26
C MET A 105 -19.55 1.63 -4.26
N LEU A 106 -19.65 2.89 -3.85
CA LEU A 106 -19.24 4.03 -4.68
C LEU A 106 -17.73 4.01 -4.97
N ALA A 107 -16.91 3.65 -3.99
CA ALA A 107 -15.48 3.46 -4.19
C ALA A 107 -15.20 2.36 -5.23
N GLY A 108 -15.94 1.26 -5.18
CA GLY A 108 -15.86 0.21 -6.21
C GLY A 108 -16.23 0.71 -7.61
N MET A 109 -17.28 1.51 -7.75
CA MET A 109 -17.64 2.15 -9.03
C MET A 109 -16.54 3.09 -9.52
N LEU A 110 -15.97 3.91 -8.65
CA LEU A 110 -14.86 4.80 -8.98
C LEU A 110 -13.62 4.01 -9.44
N GLN A 111 -13.31 2.88 -8.81
CA GLN A 111 -12.21 2.01 -9.25
C GLN A 111 -12.43 1.44 -10.65
N ILE A 112 -13.67 1.10 -11.03
CA ILE A 112 -14.02 0.69 -12.39
C ILE A 112 -13.79 1.85 -13.37
N VAL A 113 -14.18 3.08 -13.00
CA VAL A 113 -13.90 4.27 -13.81
C VAL A 113 -12.39 4.49 -13.94
N PHE A 114 -11.62 4.34 -12.86
CA PHE A 114 -10.14 4.43 -12.90
C PHE A 114 -9.53 3.37 -13.83
N ALA A 115 -10.06 2.16 -13.82
CA ALA A 115 -9.63 1.10 -14.75
C ALA A 115 -9.89 1.49 -16.21
N TRP A 116 -11.07 2.04 -16.49
CA TRP A 116 -11.44 2.50 -17.83
C TRP A 116 -10.59 3.69 -18.31
N LEU A 117 -10.28 4.64 -17.42
CA LEU A 117 -9.39 5.77 -17.67
C LEU A 117 -7.89 5.37 -17.70
N ARG A 118 -7.58 4.07 -17.53
CA ARG A 118 -6.21 3.54 -17.46
C ARG A 118 -5.35 4.17 -16.35
N ALA A 119 -5.98 4.51 -15.23
CA ALA A 119 -5.29 5.11 -14.09
C ALA A 119 -4.27 4.17 -13.43
N GLY A 120 -4.30 2.86 -13.72
CA GLY A 120 -3.28 1.92 -13.30
C GLY A 120 -1.87 2.27 -13.77
N ASP A 121 -1.76 2.92 -14.93
CA ASP A 121 -0.47 3.37 -15.48
C ASP A 121 0.04 4.64 -14.75
N ILE A 122 -0.86 5.44 -14.19
CA ILE A 122 -0.55 6.68 -13.46
C ILE A 122 0.02 6.36 -12.07
N ALA A 123 -0.39 5.25 -11.46
CA ALA A 123 0.10 4.85 -10.14
C ALA A 123 1.63 4.62 -10.11
N ALA A 124 2.23 4.27 -11.26
CA ALA A 124 3.68 4.17 -11.40
C ALA A 124 4.43 5.51 -11.22
N LEU A 125 3.70 6.65 -11.28
CA LEU A 125 4.28 7.98 -11.07
C LEU A 125 4.40 8.37 -9.59
N VAL A 126 3.80 7.62 -8.67
CA VAL A 126 3.87 7.92 -7.23
C VAL A 126 5.29 7.63 -6.71
N PRO A 127 5.96 8.61 -6.09
CA PRO A 127 7.31 8.41 -5.56
C PRO A 127 7.36 7.29 -4.52
N SER A 128 8.30 6.37 -4.64
CA SER A 128 8.45 5.22 -3.74
C SER A 128 8.65 5.61 -2.26
N ALA A 129 9.22 6.80 -2.00
CA ALA A 129 9.37 7.35 -0.66
C ALA A 129 8.03 7.64 0.01
N VAL A 130 7.07 8.23 -0.74
CA VAL A 130 5.71 8.52 -0.26
C VAL A 130 4.98 7.23 0.09
N ILE A 131 5.09 6.22 -0.79
CA ILE A 131 4.48 4.91 -0.59
C ILE A 131 5.01 4.23 0.68
N LYS A 132 6.34 4.21 0.85
CA LYS A 132 6.98 3.65 2.06
C LYS A 132 6.58 4.43 3.30
N GLY A 133 6.48 5.78 3.20
CA GLY A 133 6.01 6.65 4.27
C GLY A 133 4.56 6.35 4.67
N MET A 134 3.68 6.18 3.70
CA MET A 134 2.29 5.78 3.90
C MET A 134 2.19 4.44 4.65
N LEU A 135 2.90 3.41 4.17
CA LEU A 135 2.90 2.10 4.82
C LEU A 135 3.44 2.15 6.26
N ALA A 136 4.50 2.92 6.49
CA ALA A 136 5.05 3.09 7.83
C ALA A 136 4.08 3.83 8.77
N ALA A 137 3.41 4.88 8.29
CA ALA A 137 2.38 5.60 9.06
C ALA A 137 1.21 4.67 9.42
N ILE A 138 0.71 3.88 8.47
CA ILE A 138 -0.33 2.87 8.70
C ILE A 138 0.13 1.87 9.76
N GLY A 139 1.38 1.41 9.68
CA GLY A 139 1.95 0.48 10.67
C GLY A 139 1.98 1.07 12.08
N LEU A 140 2.39 2.34 12.22
CA LEU A 140 2.39 3.06 13.52
C LEU A 140 0.97 3.24 14.07
N LEU A 141 0.03 3.68 13.22
CA LEU A 141 -1.37 3.85 13.62
C LEU A 141 -2.01 2.52 14.05
N LEU A 142 -1.66 1.43 13.35
CA LEU A 142 -2.14 0.09 13.70
C LEU A 142 -1.60 -0.35 15.08
N ILE A 143 -0.33 -0.09 15.38
CA ILE A 143 0.26 -0.36 16.70
C ILE A 143 -0.45 0.45 17.77
N ILE A 144 -0.62 1.75 17.58
CA ILE A 144 -1.28 2.64 18.54
C ILE A 144 -2.70 2.16 18.85
N LYS A 145 -3.47 1.76 17.84
CA LYS A 145 -4.86 1.31 18.01
C LYS A 145 -4.99 -0.09 18.59
N GLN A 146 -4.04 -0.99 18.33
CA GLN A 146 -4.14 -2.38 18.77
C GLN A 146 -3.50 -2.65 20.13
N LEU A 147 -2.62 -1.78 20.59
CA LEU A 147 -1.96 -1.94 21.89
C LEU A 147 -2.97 -1.98 23.07
N PRO A 148 -3.97 -1.07 23.16
CA PRO A 148 -4.98 -1.15 24.20
C PRO A 148 -5.75 -2.47 24.20
N VAL A 149 -6.20 -2.94 23.04
CA VAL A 149 -6.95 -4.19 22.90
C VAL A 149 -6.09 -5.40 23.32
N ALA A 150 -4.80 -5.43 22.98
CA ALA A 150 -3.87 -6.46 23.41
C ALA A 150 -3.69 -6.50 24.94
N LEU A 151 -3.83 -5.36 25.61
CA LEU A 151 -3.76 -5.23 27.05
C LEU A 151 -5.12 -5.51 27.76
N GLY A 152 -6.18 -5.75 26.99
CA GLY A 152 -7.53 -5.99 27.52
C GLY A 152 -8.24 -4.72 27.95
N LEU A 153 -7.80 -3.56 27.50
CA LEU A 153 -8.48 -2.29 27.71
C LEU A 153 -9.69 -2.19 26.78
N PRO A 154 -10.80 -1.55 27.18
CA PRO A 154 -11.93 -1.31 26.30
C PRO A 154 -11.45 -0.57 25.03
N SER A 155 -12.00 -0.93 23.87
CA SER A 155 -11.67 -0.27 22.59
C SER A 155 -12.11 1.21 22.55
N SER A 156 -13.00 1.60 23.48
CA SER A 156 -13.42 2.96 23.76
C SER A 156 -12.54 3.68 24.79
N ALA A 157 -11.53 3.02 25.38
CA ALA A 157 -10.48 3.70 26.10
C ALA A 157 -9.46 4.25 25.07
N PRO A 158 -9.77 5.34 24.41
CA PRO A 158 -8.75 6.12 23.78
C PRO A 158 -7.90 6.67 24.92
N LEU A 159 -6.71 6.96 24.64
CA LEU A 159 -6.08 8.17 25.14
C LEU A 159 -6.99 9.33 24.66
N ASP A 160 -8.20 9.38 25.21
CA ASP A 160 -9.18 10.40 24.88
C ASP A 160 -8.54 11.70 25.27
N SER A 161 -8.42 12.60 24.31
CA SER A 161 -7.89 13.95 24.56
C SER A 161 -8.56 14.59 25.79
N ARG A 162 -9.80 14.20 26.11
CA ARG A 162 -10.53 14.65 27.30
C ARG A 162 -9.96 14.12 28.62
N LEU A 163 -9.51 12.87 28.69
CA LEU A 163 -8.87 12.31 29.90
C LEU A 163 -7.44 12.85 30.08
N VAL A 164 -6.78 13.19 28.98
CA VAL A 164 -5.45 13.82 29.01
C VAL A 164 -5.53 15.29 29.43
N ASP A 165 -6.61 15.98 29.06
CA ASP A 165 -6.80 17.41 29.39
C ASP A 165 -7.26 17.62 30.85
N GLU A 166 -8.05 16.70 31.46
CA GLU A 166 -8.59 16.85 32.80
C GLU A 166 -7.71 16.24 33.92
N ALA A 167 -7.06 15.11 33.67
CA ALA A 167 -6.35 14.35 34.72
C ALA A 167 -4.81 14.35 34.58
N GLY A 168 -4.27 14.90 33.52
CA GLY A 168 -2.84 14.80 33.20
C GLY A 168 -2.43 13.41 32.66
N LEU A 169 -1.42 13.39 31.81
CA LEU A 169 -0.93 12.19 31.12
C LEU A 169 -0.52 11.05 32.08
N ALA A 170 0.02 11.42 33.26
CA ALA A 170 0.50 10.45 34.25
C ALA A 170 -0.64 9.72 34.97
N GLU A 171 -1.72 10.42 35.33
CA GLU A 171 -2.88 9.83 36.00
C GLU A 171 -3.69 8.95 35.03
N ALA A 172 -3.87 9.39 33.79
CA ALA A 172 -4.50 8.59 32.74
C ALA A 172 -3.71 7.30 32.46
N ALA A 173 -2.38 7.37 32.42
CA ALA A 173 -1.53 6.21 32.27
C ALA A 173 -1.60 5.27 33.48
N GLN A 174 -1.66 5.81 34.70
CA GLN A 174 -1.78 5.00 35.92
C GLN A 174 -3.14 4.30 36.02
N GLN A 175 -4.23 4.97 35.63
CA GLN A 175 -5.56 4.37 35.55
C GLN A 175 -5.60 3.27 34.49
N ALA A 176 -5.04 3.51 33.30
CA ALA A 176 -4.93 2.51 32.25
C ALA A 176 -4.14 1.28 32.70
N LEU A 177 -3.01 1.47 33.43
CA LEU A 177 -2.22 0.36 33.99
C LEU A 177 -3.00 -0.46 35.01
N GLY A 178 -3.87 0.17 35.81
CA GLY A 178 -4.74 -0.51 36.78
C GLY A 178 -5.85 -1.36 36.14
N MET A 179 -6.22 -1.07 34.89
CA MET A 179 -7.22 -1.81 34.13
C MET A 179 -6.63 -2.93 33.25
N VAL A 180 -5.30 -3.09 33.20
CA VAL A 180 -4.66 -4.13 32.38
C VAL A 180 -5.05 -5.52 32.88
N SER A 181 -5.65 -6.31 32.01
CA SER A 181 -5.99 -7.70 32.29
C SER A 181 -4.74 -8.60 32.14
N GLY A 182 -4.32 -9.25 33.23
CA GLY A 182 -3.19 -10.19 33.20
C GLY A 182 -3.39 -11.34 32.22
N SER A 183 -4.63 -11.82 32.05
CA SER A 183 -4.96 -12.89 31.12
C SER A 183 -4.83 -12.44 29.66
N ASN A 184 -5.34 -11.25 29.31
CA ASN A 184 -5.19 -10.68 27.98
C ASN A 184 -3.72 -10.41 27.64
N LEU A 185 -2.96 -9.84 28.59
CA LEU A 185 -1.54 -9.61 28.43
C LEU A 185 -0.76 -10.92 28.19
N THR A 186 -1.08 -11.99 28.95
CA THR A 186 -0.45 -13.30 28.77
C THR A 186 -0.73 -13.86 27.37
N VAL A 187 -2.00 -13.82 26.93
CA VAL A 187 -2.38 -14.30 25.59
C VAL A 187 -1.67 -13.50 24.51
N ALA A 188 -1.68 -12.17 24.60
CA ALA A 188 -1.05 -11.30 23.61
C ALA A 188 0.50 -11.45 23.58
N ALA A 189 1.14 -11.50 24.76
CA ALA A 189 2.59 -11.60 24.85
C ALA A 189 3.12 -12.93 24.26
N VAL A 190 2.49 -14.06 24.60
CA VAL A 190 2.89 -15.36 24.05
C VAL A 190 2.55 -15.45 22.57
N ALA A 191 1.38 -14.94 22.12
CA ALA A 191 1.06 -14.87 20.70
C ALA A 191 2.10 -14.04 19.91
N LEU A 192 2.51 -12.89 20.45
CA LEU A 192 3.55 -12.05 19.86
C LEU A 192 4.91 -12.76 19.85
N ALA A 193 5.27 -13.45 20.93
CA ALA A 193 6.50 -14.24 21.01
C ALA A 193 6.52 -15.36 19.93
N ILE A 194 5.39 -16.05 19.71
CA ILE A 194 5.24 -17.05 18.64
C ILE A 194 5.49 -16.38 17.28
N LEU A 195 4.86 -15.24 17.00
CA LEU A 195 4.98 -14.52 15.74
C LEU A 195 6.43 -14.07 15.47
N VAL A 196 7.10 -13.52 16.48
CA VAL A 196 8.50 -13.10 16.39
C VAL A 196 9.44 -14.30 16.20
N LEU A 197 9.21 -15.38 16.96
CA LEU A 197 10.00 -16.61 16.84
C LEU A 197 9.91 -17.23 15.43
N TRP A 198 8.70 -17.24 14.84
CA TRP A 198 8.48 -17.76 13.49
C TRP A 198 9.14 -16.91 12.39
N ASP A 199 9.45 -15.66 12.66
CA ASP A 199 10.19 -14.79 11.72
C ASP A 199 11.71 -15.03 11.77
N THR A 200 12.23 -15.80 12.75
CA THR A 200 13.67 -16.11 12.86
C THR A 200 14.15 -17.07 11.77
N ASP A 201 15.42 -16.94 11.40
CA ASP A 201 16.04 -17.81 10.39
C ASP A 201 16.06 -19.28 10.82
N PHE A 202 16.08 -19.54 12.13
CA PHE A 202 16.04 -20.89 12.70
C PHE A 202 14.77 -21.66 12.27
N ILE A 203 13.61 -21.02 12.32
CA ILE A 203 12.32 -21.62 11.89
C ILE A 203 12.23 -21.65 10.37
N ARG A 204 12.63 -20.57 9.70
CA ARG A 204 12.56 -20.45 8.22
C ARG A 204 13.36 -21.52 7.48
N GLN A 205 14.45 -22.03 8.06
CA GLN A 205 15.28 -23.08 7.48
C GLN A 205 14.66 -24.48 7.62
N ARG A 206 13.73 -24.69 8.54
CA ARG A 206 13.10 -26.00 8.79
C ARG A 206 11.81 -26.16 7.99
N ARG A 207 11.82 -27.04 6.98
CA ARG A 207 10.69 -27.25 6.06
C ARG A 207 9.37 -27.56 6.77
N ALA A 208 9.38 -28.41 7.79
CA ALA A 208 8.18 -28.81 8.54
C ALA A 208 7.55 -27.65 9.31
N LEU A 209 8.36 -26.82 9.99
CA LEU A 209 7.87 -25.68 10.76
C LEU A 209 7.43 -24.52 9.86
N ARG A 210 8.08 -24.35 8.72
CA ARG A 210 7.70 -23.35 7.72
C ARG A 210 6.29 -23.59 7.12
N ALA A 211 5.82 -24.83 7.13
CA ALA A 211 4.49 -25.17 6.63
C ALA A 211 3.35 -24.69 7.56
N LEU A 212 3.67 -24.41 8.85
CA LEU A 212 2.69 -23.92 9.83
C LEU A 212 2.71 -22.37 9.86
N PRO A 213 1.63 -21.70 9.50
CA PRO A 213 1.54 -20.25 9.57
C PRO A 213 1.57 -19.74 11.01
N ALA A 214 2.47 -18.78 11.32
CA ALA A 214 2.56 -18.17 12.64
C ALA A 214 1.25 -17.58 13.17
N PRO A 215 0.42 -16.86 12.35
CA PRO A 215 -0.86 -16.35 12.81
C PRO A 215 -1.84 -17.43 13.28
N LEU A 216 -1.83 -18.62 12.62
CA LEU A 216 -2.64 -19.75 13.07
C LEU A 216 -2.21 -20.25 14.45
N LEU A 217 -0.89 -20.35 14.68
CA LEU A 217 -0.37 -20.81 15.96
C LEU A 217 -0.65 -19.82 17.10
N ALA A 218 -0.60 -18.51 16.80
CA ALA A 218 -0.97 -17.47 17.74
C ALA A 218 -2.46 -17.57 18.15
N VAL A 219 -3.35 -17.81 17.18
CA VAL A 219 -4.77 -18.05 17.45
C VAL A 219 -4.99 -19.35 18.21
N LEU A 220 -4.36 -20.44 17.79
CA LEU A 220 -4.46 -21.74 18.46
C LEU A 220 -4.02 -21.66 19.93
N TRP A 221 -2.92 -20.95 20.20
CA TRP A 221 -2.48 -20.64 21.55
C TRP A 221 -3.59 -19.94 22.35
N GLY A 222 -4.19 -18.89 21.80
CA GLY A 222 -5.25 -18.14 22.49
C GLY A 222 -6.47 -19.01 22.81
N VAL A 223 -6.91 -19.84 21.85
CA VAL A 223 -8.02 -20.79 22.05
C VAL A 223 -7.68 -21.84 23.12
N LEU A 224 -6.48 -22.39 23.08
CA LEU A 224 -6.02 -23.38 24.08
C LEU A 224 -5.94 -22.76 25.46
N TYR A 225 -5.40 -21.54 25.58
CA TYR A 225 -5.37 -20.78 26.84
C TYR A 225 -6.77 -20.62 27.42
N GLN A 226 -7.72 -20.13 26.62
CA GLN A 226 -9.10 -19.93 27.07
C GLN A 226 -9.76 -21.24 27.53
N ARG A 227 -9.58 -22.32 26.77
CA ARG A 227 -10.11 -23.66 27.14
C ARG A 227 -9.49 -24.19 28.43
N PHE A 228 -8.17 -24.05 28.59
CA PHE A 228 -7.48 -24.46 29.80
C PHE A 228 -7.91 -23.63 31.01
N ALA A 229 -7.96 -22.30 30.88
CA ALA A 229 -8.34 -21.39 31.94
C ALA A 229 -9.76 -21.68 32.46
N MET A 230 -10.71 -21.92 31.56
CA MET A 230 -12.11 -22.26 31.97
C MET A 230 -12.20 -23.53 32.82
N HIS A 231 -11.29 -24.48 32.68
CA HIS A 231 -11.30 -25.73 33.43
C HIS A 231 -10.43 -25.72 34.70
N ALA A 232 -9.26 -25.10 34.62
CA ALA A 232 -8.26 -25.17 35.70
C ALA A 232 -8.24 -23.93 36.60
N SER A 233 -8.61 -22.75 36.08
CA SER A 233 -8.55 -21.48 36.79
C SER A 233 -9.61 -20.52 36.21
N PRO A 234 -10.90 -20.67 36.58
CA PRO A 234 -11.99 -19.86 36.01
C PRO A 234 -11.78 -18.36 36.12
N ASP A 235 -11.10 -17.90 37.18
CA ASP A 235 -10.76 -16.48 37.39
C ASP A 235 -9.74 -15.93 36.35
N ALA A 236 -8.96 -16.83 35.72
CA ALA A 236 -8.03 -16.49 34.65
C ALA A 236 -8.67 -16.59 33.25
N ALA A 237 -9.91 -17.07 33.15
CA ALA A 237 -10.63 -17.15 31.89
C ALA A 237 -10.96 -15.73 31.39
N LEU A 238 -10.87 -15.54 30.08
CA LEU A 238 -11.23 -14.28 29.44
C LEU A 238 -12.73 -14.11 29.45
N ALA A 239 -13.19 -12.90 29.74
CA ALA A 239 -14.61 -12.56 29.69
C ALA A 239 -15.13 -12.64 28.23
N PRO A 240 -16.44 -12.89 28.02
CA PRO A 240 -17.00 -13.07 26.67
C PRO A 240 -16.77 -11.89 25.73
N ASP A 241 -16.72 -10.66 26.25
CA ASP A 241 -16.42 -9.44 25.48
C ASP A 241 -14.98 -9.34 24.96
N HIS A 242 -14.05 -10.14 25.54
CA HIS A 242 -12.68 -10.29 25.08
C HIS A 242 -12.50 -11.43 24.05
N LEU A 243 -13.58 -12.07 23.64
CA LEU A 243 -13.59 -13.12 22.61
C LEU A 243 -14.23 -12.60 21.32
N VAL A 244 -13.99 -13.31 20.23
CA VAL A 244 -14.59 -13.02 18.93
C VAL A 244 -16.11 -13.14 19.00
N GLN A 245 -16.81 -12.04 18.72
CA GLN A 245 -18.26 -11.98 18.66
C GLN A 245 -18.70 -12.22 17.21
N LEU A 246 -19.15 -13.44 16.91
CA LEU A 246 -19.78 -13.77 15.64
C LEU A 246 -21.25 -14.17 15.87
N PRO A 247 -22.17 -13.83 14.95
CA PRO A 247 -23.54 -14.32 15.03
C PRO A 247 -23.58 -15.85 14.93
N ALA A 248 -24.66 -16.46 15.44
CA ALA A 248 -24.89 -17.88 15.26
C ALA A 248 -25.32 -18.14 13.82
N ILE A 249 -24.52 -18.90 13.10
CA ILE A 249 -24.76 -19.21 11.68
C ILE A 249 -24.99 -20.71 11.56
N ASP A 250 -26.27 -21.10 11.42
CA ASP A 250 -26.68 -22.50 11.29
C ASP A 250 -26.83 -22.95 9.83
N GLY A 251 -26.50 -22.05 8.89
CA GLY A 251 -26.56 -22.36 7.47
C GLY A 251 -26.62 -21.13 6.56
N PRO A 252 -26.74 -21.31 5.23
CA PRO A 252 -26.73 -20.20 4.29
C PRO A 252 -27.85 -19.17 4.50
N ALA A 253 -29.03 -19.59 4.98
CA ALA A 253 -30.16 -18.70 5.20
C ALA A 253 -29.91 -17.78 6.41
N SER A 254 -29.35 -18.31 7.50
CA SER A 254 -28.97 -17.49 8.67
C SER A 254 -27.81 -16.53 8.33
N LEU A 255 -26.83 -16.99 7.53
CA LEU A 255 -25.78 -16.09 7.06
C LEU A 255 -26.34 -14.88 6.29
N LEU A 256 -27.29 -15.11 5.38
CA LEU A 256 -27.92 -14.03 4.60
C LEU A 256 -28.74 -13.07 5.47
N ALA A 257 -29.33 -13.56 6.56
CA ALA A 257 -30.06 -12.72 7.52
C ALA A 257 -29.16 -11.82 8.35
N GLU A 258 -27.93 -12.27 8.64
CA GLU A 258 -26.93 -11.54 9.45
C GLU A 258 -26.07 -10.56 8.63
N LEU A 259 -26.25 -10.50 7.31
CA LEU A 259 -25.53 -9.55 6.46
C LEU A 259 -25.95 -8.12 6.78
N ALA A 260 -25.00 -7.26 7.10
CA ALA A 260 -25.23 -5.83 7.20
C ALA A 260 -25.68 -5.27 5.85
N ARG A 261 -26.74 -4.49 5.84
CA ARG A 261 -27.32 -3.91 4.62
C ARG A 261 -26.86 -2.47 4.44
N PRO A 262 -26.53 -2.06 3.19
CA PRO A 262 -26.20 -0.67 2.91
C PRO A 262 -27.42 0.23 3.13
N ASP A 263 -27.21 1.38 3.77
CA ASP A 263 -28.21 2.41 3.97
C ASP A 263 -28.08 3.49 2.88
N PHE A 264 -28.89 3.38 1.84
CA PHE A 264 -28.87 4.31 0.73
C PHE A 264 -29.35 5.73 1.07
N SER A 265 -29.93 5.96 2.25
CA SER A 265 -30.25 7.33 2.69
C SER A 265 -28.99 8.18 2.85
N ALA A 266 -27.85 7.54 3.11
CA ALA A 266 -26.53 8.18 3.17
C ALA A 266 -26.10 8.89 1.87
N LEU A 267 -26.74 8.61 0.72
CA LEU A 267 -26.48 9.33 -0.55
C LEU A 267 -26.76 10.84 -0.45
N ALA A 268 -27.57 11.28 0.49
CA ALA A 268 -27.81 12.70 0.76
C ALA A 268 -26.65 13.38 1.53
N ASN A 269 -25.72 12.61 2.11
CA ASN A 269 -24.60 13.13 2.89
C ASN A 269 -23.42 13.45 1.96
N PRO A 270 -22.92 14.70 1.84
CA PRO A 270 -21.79 15.07 1.00
C PRO A 270 -20.48 14.38 1.44
N ASP A 271 -20.30 14.08 2.73
CA ASP A 271 -19.11 13.42 3.24
C ASP A 271 -18.96 12.00 2.68
N LEU A 272 -20.07 11.36 2.29
CA LEU A 272 -20.06 10.04 1.66
C LEU A 272 -19.20 10.02 0.39
N TYR A 273 -19.28 11.06 -0.44
CA TYR A 273 -18.53 11.13 -1.70
C TYR A 273 -17.04 11.35 -1.46
N VAL A 274 -16.69 12.13 -0.44
CA VAL A 274 -15.28 12.34 -0.03
C VAL A 274 -14.69 11.02 0.48
N VAL A 275 -15.41 10.31 1.34
CA VAL A 275 -15.01 8.99 1.85
C VAL A 275 -14.87 7.99 0.71
N ALA A 276 -15.85 7.92 -0.21
CA ALA A 276 -15.80 7.01 -1.35
C ALA A 276 -14.60 7.28 -2.27
N LEU A 277 -14.31 8.55 -2.55
CA LEU A 277 -13.15 8.95 -3.36
C LEU A 277 -11.84 8.58 -2.65
N THR A 278 -11.74 8.87 -1.36
CA THR A 278 -10.58 8.51 -0.53
C THR A 278 -10.32 7.01 -0.55
N LEU A 279 -11.37 6.21 -0.32
CA LEU A 279 -11.29 4.75 -0.39
C LEU A 279 -10.85 4.28 -1.78
N ALA A 280 -11.45 4.82 -2.85
CA ALA A 280 -11.13 4.44 -4.21
C ALA A 280 -9.65 4.69 -4.55
N ILE A 281 -9.13 5.87 -4.20
CA ILE A 281 -7.73 6.25 -4.45
C ILE A 281 -6.79 5.34 -3.65
N VAL A 282 -7.00 5.24 -2.33
CA VAL A 282 -6.07 4.52 -1.45
C VAL A 282 -6.11 3.01 -1.71
N ALA A 283 -7.30 2.42 -1.88
CA ALA A 283 -7.44 1.01 -2.22
C ALA A 283 -6.82 0.68 -3.59
N SER A 284 -6.92 1.59 -4.56
CA SER A 284 -6.27 1.43 -5.87
C SER A 284 -4.75 1.48 -5.76
N LEU A 285 -4.20 2.45 -5.03
CA LEU A 285 -2.76 2.54 -4.79
C LEU A 285 -2.22 1.30 -4.07
N GLU A 286 -2.86 0.88 -2.98
CA GLU A 286 -2.46 -0.30 -2.22
C GLU A 286 -2.51 -1.58 -3.08
N THR A 287 -3.55 -1.72 -3.90
CA THR A 287 -3.70 -2.83 -4.85
C THR A 287 -2.57 -2.86 -5.86
N LEU A 288 -2.30 -1.73 -6.53
CA LEU A 288 -1.29 -1.66 -7.60
C LEU A 288 0.13 -1.89 -7.08
N LEU A 289 0.43 -1.38 -5.88
CA LEU A 289 1.70 -1.64 -5.20
C LEU A 289 1.87 -3.10 -4.80
N SER A 290 0.81 -3.71 -4.26
CA SER A 290 0.81 -5.12 -3.92
C SER A 290 0.97 -5.99 -5.18
N LEU A 291 0.32 -5.60 -6.28
CA LEU A 291 0.42 -6.28 -7.56
C LEU A 291 1.86 -6.26 -8.11
N GLU A 292 2.49 -5.08 -8.14
CA GLU A 292 3.90 -4.94 -8.56
C GLU A 292 4.85 -5.79 -7.72
N ALA A 293 4.61 -5.85 -6.41
CA ALA A 293 5.41 -6.68 -5.51
C ALA A 293 5.18 -8.18 -5.76
N VAL A 294 3.95 -8.60 -6.05
CA VAL A 294 3.60 -9.99 -6.38
C VAL A 294 4.23 -10.40 -7.71
N ASP A 295 4.19 -9.54 -8.73
CA ASP A 295 4.81 -9.80 -10.04
C ASP A 295 6.32 -10.02 -9.92
N LYS A 296 7.00 -9.25 -9.05
CA LYS A 296 8.44 -9.44 -8.74
C LYS A 296 8.72 -10.77 -8.04
N LEU A 297 7.79 -11.25 -7.24
CA LEU A 297 7.91 -12.51 -6.50
C LEU A 297 7.46 -13.73 -7.32
N ASP A 298 6.72 -13.55 -8.43
CA ASP A 298 6.25 -14.65 -9.25
C ASP A 298 7.42 -15.45 -9.84
N PRO A 299 7.54 -16.76 -9.51
CA PRO A 299 8.60 -17.59 -10.08
C PRO A 299 8.57 -17.69 -11.61
N MET A 300 7.40 -17.44 -12.21
CA MET A 300 7.20 -17.47 -13.67
C MET A 300 7.36 -16.07 -14.30
N ARG A 301 7.65 -15.03 -13.48
CA ARG A 301 7.86 -13.65 -13.94
C ARG A 301 6.73 -13.09 -14.80
N ARG A 302 5.49 -13.50 -14.52
CA ARG A 302 4.31 -12.97 -15.19
C ARG A 302 4.00 -11.59 -14.68
N VAL A 303 3.61 -10.69 -15.57
CA VAL A 303 3.20 -9.32 -15.25
C VAL A 303 1.68 -9.23 -15.40
N ALA A 304 1.01 -8.82 -14.36
CA ALA A 304 -0.43 -8.69 -14.36
C ALA A 304 -0.86 -7.32 -14.90
N PRO A 305 -1.88 -7.24 -15.77
CA PRO A 305 -2.38 -5.97 -16.30
C PRO A 305 -3.00 -5.11 -15.18
N PRO A 306 -2.43 -3.91 -14.85
CA PRO A 306 -2.87 -3.11 -13.70
C PRO A 306 -4.32 -2.63 -13.82
N ASN A 307 -4.75 -2.23 -15.02
CA ASN A 307 -6.12 -1.75 -15.23
C ASN A 307 -7.17 -2.87 -15.08
N ARG A 308 -6.81 -4.12 -15.45
CA ARG A 308 -7.67 -5.28 -15.22
C ARG A 308 -7.79 -5.59 -13.72
N GLU A 309 -6.73 -5.40 -12.97
CA GLU A 309 -6.76 -5.56 -11.51
C GLU A 309 -7.65 -4.52 -10.85
N LEU A 310 -7.54 -3.22 -11.24
CA LEU A 310 -8.44 -2.17 -10.76
C LEU A 310 -9.91 -2.49 -11.05
N TYR A 311 -10.22 -3.00 -12.24
CA TYR A 311 -11.56 -3.44 -12.59
C TYR A 311 -12.05 -4.58 -11.67
N ALA A 312 -11.22 -5.60 -11.45
CA ALA A 312 -11.55 -6.72 -10.59
C ALA A 312 -11.79 -6.29 -9.12
N GLN A 313 -10.94 -5.39 -8.61
CA GLN A 313 -11.09 -4.82 -7.27
C GLN A 313 -12.35 -3.94 -7.18
N GLY A 314 -12.63 -3.15 -8.20
CA GLY A 314 -13.83 -2.32 -8.26
C GLY A 314 -15.10 -3.15 -8.17
N VAL A 315 -15.22 -4.22 -8.97
CA VAL A 315 -16.34 -5.17 -8.88
C VAL A 315 -16.39 -5.83 -7.51
N GLY A 316 -15.24 -6.25 -6.97
CA GLY A 316 -15.14 -6.83 -5.63
C GLY A 316 -15.63 -5.88 -4.54
N ASN A 317 -15.26 -4.59 -4.59
CA ASN A 317 -15.70 -3.58 -3.62
C ASN A 317 -17.20 -3.23 -3.76
N MET A 318 -17.74 -3.23 -4.98
CA MET A 318 -19.20 -3.11 -5.16
C MET A 318 -19.95 -4.26 -4.50
N VAL A 319 -19.50 -5.49 -4.71
CA VAL A 319 -20.09 -6.69 -4.10
C VAL A 319 -19.87 -6.66 -2.57
N ALA A 320 -18.70 -6.21 -2.10
CA ALA A 320 -18.40 -6.09 -0.68
C ALA A 320 -19.37 -5.12 0.02
N GLY A 321 -19.56 -3.92 -0.52
CA GLY A 321 -20.52 -2.94 0.04
C GLY A 321 -21.95 -3.45 0.02
N LEU A 322 -22.35 -4.19 -1.03
CA LEU A 322 -23.69 -4.78 -1.12
C LEU A 322 -23.94 -5.91 -0.10
N LEU A 323 -22.92 -6.73 0.18
CA LEU A 323 -23.03 -7.89 1.08
C LEU A 323 -22.56 -7.59 2.52
N GLY A 324 -22.33 -6.34 2.89
CA GLY A 324 -21.95 -5.99 4.26
C GLY A 324 -20.50 -6.35 4.61
N ALA A 325 -19.60 -6.40 3.62
CA ALA A 325 -18.20 -6.69 3.81
C ALA A 325 -17.34 -5.42 3.87
N LEU A 326 -16.15 -5.55 4.48
CA LEU A 326 -15.12 -4.51 4.45
C LEU A 326 -14.59 -4.27 3.03
N PRO A 327 -14.07 -3.05 2.74
CA PRO A 327 -13.37 -2.80 1.49
C PRO A 327 -12.15 -3.69 1.36
N LEU A 328 -11.89 -4.12 0.15
CA LEU A 328 -10.83 -5.08 -0.15
C LEU A 328 -9.81 -4.51 -1.15
N THR A 329 -8.59 -5.01 -1.03
CA THR A 329 -7.46 -4.72 -1.92
C THR A 329 -6.69 -6.01 -2.21
N ALA A 330 -5.77 -5.98 -3.15
CA ALA A 330 -4.74 -7.01 -3.24
C ALA A 330 -3.79 -6.89 -2.04
N VAL A 331 -3.49 -8.02 -1.37
CA VAL A 331 -2.71 -8.03 -0.12
C VAL A 331 -1.42 -8.81 -0.28
N ILE A 332 -0.26 -8.12 -0.17
CA ILE A 332 1.05 -8.72 -0.38
C ILE A 332 1.36 -9.86 0.60
N VAL A 333 0.93 -9.76 1.86
CA VAL A 333 1.20 -10.79 2.89
C VAL A 333 0.57 -12.13 2.51
N ARG A 334 -0.68 -12.12 2.07
CA ARG A 334 -1.40 -13.32 1.62
C ARG A 334 -0.86 -13.84 0.29
N SER A 335 -0.56 -12.94 -0.64
CA SER A 335 0.00 -13.29 -1.95
C SER A 335 1.40 -13.90 -1.81
N SER A 336 2.25 -13.38 -0.93
CA SER A 336 3.58 -13.96 -0.65
C SER A 336 3.47 -15.32 0.04
N ALA A 337 2.48 -15.52 0.93
CA ALA A 337 2.18 -16.83 1.51
C ALA A 337 1.76 -17.85 0.43
N ASN A 338 0.90 -17.44 -0.51
CA ASN A 338 0.50 -18.23 -1.67
C ASN A 338 1.72 -18.69 -2.50
N ILE A 339 2.58 -17.74 -2.87
CA ILE A 339 3.80 -18.01 -3.65
C ILE A 339 4.73 -18.95 -2.88
N SER A 340 4.95 -18.68 -1.59
CA SER A 340 5.82 -19.48 -0.71
C SER A 340 5.30 -20.90 -0.49
N ALA A 341 3.98 -21.09 -0.51
CA ALA A 341 3.33 -22.39 -0.43
C ALA A 341 3.34 -23.16 -1.77
N GLY A 342 3.81 -22.52 -2.85
CA GLY A 342 3.97 -23.14 -4.16
C GLY A 342 2.79 -22.98 -5.11
N GLY A 343 1.88 -22.05 -4.83
CA GLY A 343 0.77 -21.67 -5.71
C GLY A 343 1.27 -21.26 -7.10
N ARG A 344 0.51 -21.60 -8.13
CA ARG A 344 0.86 -21.37 -9.54
C ARG A 344 -0.22 -20.63 -10.30
N THR A 345 -1.47 -20.80 -9.89
CA THR A 345 -2.62 -20.17 -10.56
C THR A 345 -3.57 -19.54 -9.53
N LYS A 346 -4.52 -18.76 -10.03
CA LYS A 346 -5.57 -18.13 -9.20
C LYS A 346 -6.49 -19.14 -8.50
N VAL A 347 -6.42 -20.43 -8.84
CA VAL A 347 -7.16 -21.49 -8.16
C VAL A 347 -6.83 -21.51 -6.66
N SER A 348 -5.59 -21.25 -6.26
CA SER A 348 -5.22 -21.17 -4.85
C SER A 348 -5.98 -20.07 -4.10
N ALA A 349 -6.20 -18.91 -4.73
CA ALA A 349 -7.00 -17.83 -4.15
C ALA A 349 -8.49 -18.22 -4.06
N VAL A 350 -9.02 -18.91 -5.07
CA VAL A 350 -10.41 -19.42 -5.04
C VAL A 350 -10.60 -20.46 -3.94
N VAL A 351 -9.67 -21.41 -3.80
CA VAL A 351 -9.69 -22.41 -2.70
C VAL A 351 -9.70 -21.72 -1.35
N HIS A 352 -8.83 -20.71 -1.16
CA HIS A 352 -8.82 -19.89 0.05
C HIS A 352 -10.18 -19.24 0.34
N GLY A 353 -10.80 -18.60 -0.66
CA GLY A 353 -12.10 -17.94 -0.51
C GLY A 353 -13.22 -18.92 -0.16
N VAL A 354 -13.23 -20.09 -0.81
CA VAL A 354 -14.21 -21.17 -0.52
C VAL A 354 -14.01 -21.71 0.90
N LEU A 355 -12.77 -21.91 1.34
CA LEU A 355 -12.48 -22.37 2.71
C LEU A 355 -12.88 -21.32 3.77
N LEU A 356 -12.73 -20.02 3.49
CA LEU A 356 -13.24 -18.96 4.36
C LEU A 356 -14.77 -19.02 4.46
N LEU A 357 -15.46 -19.16 3.33
CA LEU A 357 -16.91 -19.31 3.34
C LEU A 357 -17.34 -20.56 4.14
N ALA A 358 -16.68 -21.68 3.92
CA ALA A 358 -16.94 -22.91 4.66
C ALA A 358 -16.68 -22.73 6.17
N SER A 359 -15.63 -21.99 6.55
CA SER A 359 -15.35 -21.72 7.97
C SER A 359 -16.43 -20.86 8.63
N VAL A 360 -17.00 -19.89 7.90
CA VAL A 360 -18.13 -19.09 8.40
C VAL A 360 -19.38 -19.95 8.59
N LEU A 361 -19.67 -20.84 7.66
CA LEU A 361 -20.87 -21.67 7.67
C LEU A 361 -20.83 -22.83 8.69
N PHE A 362 -19.64 -23.42 8.91
CA PHE A 362 -19.51 -24.67 9.66
C PHE A 362 -18.63 -24.58 10.92
N LEU A 363 -17.81 -23.54 11.05
CA LEU A 363 -16.86 -23.39 12.14
C LEU A 363 -17.09 -22.10 12.96
N SER A 364 -18.26 -21.45 12.82
CA SER A 364 -18.59 -20.19 13.53
C SER A 364 -18.43 -20.34 15.04
N ASP A 365 -18.88 -21.46 15.62
CA ASP A 365 -18.75 -21.73 17.06
C ASP A 365 -17.30 -21.87 17.51
N LEU A 366 -16.45 -22.50 16.68
CA LEU A 366 -15.01 -22.59 16.97
C LEU A 366 -14.34 -21.22 16.90
N LEU A 367 -14.74 -20.37 15.95
CA LEU A 367 -14.17 -19.04 15.78
C LEU A 367 -14.49 -18.10 16.95
N ARG A 368 -15.61 -18.30 17.65
CA ARG A 368 -16.01 -17.55 18.87
C ARG A 368 -15.07 -17.78 20.06
N TRP A 369 -14.28 -18.86 20.06
CA TRP A 369 -13.28 -19.12 21.09
C TRP A 369 -11.98 -18.33 20.92
N ILE A 370 -11.82 -17.59 19.82
CA ILE A 370 -10.60 -16.84 19.52
C ILE A 370 -10.56 -15.59 20.41
N PRO A 371 -9.50 -15.40 21.23
CA PRO A 371 -9.34 -14.17 22.00
C PRO A 371 -8.98 -12.97 21.12
N LEU A 372 -9.59 -11.82 21.39
CA LEU A 372 -9.27 -10.56 20.71
C LEU A 372 -7.80 -10.16 20.92
N ALA A 373 -7.23 -10.46 22.08
CA ALA A 373 -5.83 -10.24 22.41
C ALA A 373 -4.87 -10.98 21.46
N ALA A 374 -5.21 -12.21 21.03
CA ALA A 374 -4.42 -12.95 20.04
C ALA A 374 -4.48 -12.30 18.65
N LEU A 375 -5.66 -11.82 18.24
CA LEU A 375 -5.80 -11.08 16.97
C LEU A 375 -5.04 -9.75 16.99
N SER A 376 -5.11 -9.03 18.11
CA SER A 376 -4.37 -7.78 18.31
C SER A 376 -2.85 -8.00 18.24
N ALA A 377 -2.34 -9.08 18.85
CA ALA A 377 -0.93 -9.44 18.75
C ALA A 377 -0.49 -9.66 17.28
N ILE A 378 -1.34 -10.31 16.46
CA ILE A 378 -1.08 -10.49 15.03
C ILE A 378 -1.01 -9.12 14.33
N LEU A 379 -1.92 -8.21 14.63
CA LEU A 379 -1.95 -6.88 14.02
C LEU A 379 -0.80 -5.99 14.50
N LEU A 380 -0.39 -6.08 15.77
CA LEU A 380 0.83 -5.43 16.29
C LEU A 380 2.06 -5.89 15.51
N HIS A 381 2.16 -7.20 15.27
CA HIS A 381 3.26 -7.76 14.47
C HIS A 381 3.23 -7.28 13.01
N VAL A 382 2.05 -7.19 12.39
CA VAL A 382 1.87 -6.61 11.04
C VAL A 382 2.26 -5.14 11.04
N GLY A 383 1.79 -4.36 12.03
CA GLY A 383 2.13 -2.95 12.20
C GLY A 383 3.65 -2.73 12.30
N TYR A 384 4.34 -3.55 13.11
CA TYR A 384 5.80 -3.53 13.20
C TYR A 384 6.46 -3.84 11.85
N LYS A 385 5.95 -4.82 11.09
CA LYS A 385 6.49 -5.15 9.77
C LYS A 385 6.35 -4.01 8.76
N LEU A 386 5.27 -3.23 8.84
CA LEU A 386 5.03 -2.07 7.99
C LEU A 386 5.89 -0.86 8.39
N ALA A 387 6.19 -0.70 9.70
CA ALA A 387 6.94 0.41 10.26
C ALA A 387 8.37 0.01 10.72
N LYS A 388 8.98 -1.00 10.08
CA LYS A 388 10.32 -1.48 10.48
C LYS A 388 11.34 -0.35 10.58
N PRO A 389 12.15 -0.27 11.67
CA PRO A 389 13.23 0.72 11.81
C PRO A 389 14.20 0.74 10.63
N ALA A 390 14.42 -0.41 9.99
CA ALA A 390 15.27 -0.52 8.81
C ALA A 390 14.80 0.36 7.63
N LEU A 391 13.47 0.61 7.49
CA LEU A 391 12.93 1.49 6.44
C LEU A 391 13.35 2.95 6.67
N PHE A 392 13.38 3.40 7.92
CA PHE A 392 13.83 4.75 8.30
C PHE A 392 15.33 4.92 8.00
N VAL A 393 16.14 3.94 8.38
CA VAL A 393 17.59 3.93 8.09
C VAL A 393 17.85 3.89 6.59
N GLU A 394 17.10 3.07 5.84
CA GLU A 394 17.21 3.00 4.37
C GLU A 394 16.87 4.32 3.71
N ALA A 395 15.76 4.96 4.13
CA ALA A 395 15.34 6.26 3.59
C ALA A 395 16.42 7.32 3.86
N TRP A 396 17.00 7.33 5.07
CA TRP A 396 18.06 8.27 5.45
C TRP A 396 19.34 8.07 4.64
N ARG A 397 19.77 6.81 4.45
CA ARG A 397 20.97 6.48 3.65
C ARG A 397 20.84 6.84 2.17
N LYS A 398 19.62 6.86 1.63
CA LYS A 398 19.35 7.26 0.23
C LYS A 398 19.36 8.76 0.00
N GLY A 399 19.58 9.55 1.07
CA GLY A 399 19.70 10.99 1.00
C GLY A 399 18.39 11.76 1.13
N PRO A 400 18.47 13.12 1.20
CA PRO A 400 17.33 13.99 1.52
C PRO A 400 16.15 13.85 0.54
N ALA A 401 16.42 13.54 -0.72
CA ALA A 401 15.40 13.35 -1.76
C ALA A 401 14.45 12.17 -1.48
N GLN A 402 14.90 11.18 -0.71
CA GLN A 402 14.08 10.05 -0.28
C GLN A 402 13.63 10.20 1.18
N ALA A 403 14.50 10.69 2.07
CA ALA A 403 14.22 10.82 3.49
C ALA A 403 13.13 11.84 3.79
N LEU A 404 13.17 13.03 3.16
CA LEU A 404 12.24 14.11 3.47
C LEU A 404 10.79 13.81 3.04
N PRO A 405 10.51 13.37 1.80
CA PRO A 405 9.15 12.95 1.43
C PRO A 405 8.64 11.81 2.30
N PHE A 406 9.50 10.84 2.68
CA PHE A 406 9.15 9.72 3.55
C PHE A 406 8.71 10.21 4.95
N VAL A 407 9.53 11.01 5.63
CA VAL A 407 9.23 11.52 6.98
C VAL A 407 8.04 12.47 6.98
N VAL A 408 7.98 13.38 5.99
CA VAL A 408 6.86 14.33 5.85
C VAL A 408 5.54 13.60 5.63
N THR A 409 5.54 12.54 4.82
CA THR A 409 4.34 11.71 4.62
C THR A 409 3.88 11.09 5.93
N ILE A 410 4.80 10.52 6.72
CA ILE A 410 4.46 9.92 8.02
C ILE A 410 3.90 10.98 8.97
N ALA A 411 4.60 12.08 9.15
CA ALA A 411 4.19 13.15 10.06
C ALA A 411 2.84 13.76 9.66
N ALA A 412 2.63 14.00 8.36
CA ALA A 412 1.39 14.54 7.84
C ALA A 412 0.20 13.58 8.04
N ILE A 413 0.38 12.27 7.78
CA ILE A 413 -0.66 11.25 8.02
C ILE A 413 -1.02 11.16 9.51
N LEU A 414 -0.03 11.23 10.41
CA LEU A 414 -0.28 11.16 11.85
C LEU A 414 -0.95 12.42 12.39
N ALA A 415 -0.70 13.59 11.77
CA ALA A 415 -1.25 14.88 12.20
C ALA A 415 -2.60 15.24 11.57
N THR A 416 -2.93 14.66 10.41
CA THR A 416 -4.16 14.95 9.67
C THR A 416 -4.94 13.66 9.39
N ASP A 417 -4.97 13.26 8.14
CA ASP A 417 -5.53 12.01 7.66
C ASP A 417 -4.67 11.40 6.54
N LEU A 418 -5.04 10.19 6.11
CA LEU A 418 -4.25 9.45 5.14
C LEU A 418 -4.21 10.14 3.77
N LEU A 419 -5.32 10.71 3.30
CA LEU A 419 -5.39 11.32 1.97
C LEU A 419 -4.58 12.62 1.91
N PHE A 420 -4.79 13.52 2.87
CA PHE A 420 -4.04 14.78 2.95
C PHE A 420 -2.55 14.51 3.19
N GLY A 421 -2.22 13.54 4.06
CA GLY A 421 -0.85 13.16 4.31
C GLY A 421 -0.12 12.62 3.07
N ILE A 422 -0.79 11.79 2.26
CA ILE A 422 -0.25 11.33 0.97
C ILE A 422 -0.09 12.51 0.00
N ALA A 423 -1.09 13.41 -0.10
CA ALA A 423 -1.02 14.57 -0.98
C ALA A 423 0.14 15.50 -0.63
N ILE A 424 0.34 15.80 0.66
CA ILE A 424 1.49 16.59 1.15
C ILE A 424 2.82 15.89 0.82
N GLY A 425 2.91 14.60 1.13
CA GLY A 425 4.10 13.80 0.82
C GLY A 425 4.43 13.77 -0.66
N MET A 426 3.39 13.64 -1.50
CA MET A 426 3.52 13.65 -2.96
C MET A 426 3.99 15.01 -3.48
N ALA A 427 3.42 16.12 -2.96
CA ALA A 427 3.86 17.47 -3.32
C ALA A 427 5.34 17.68 -3.00
N VAL A 428 5.79 17.26 -1.80
CA VAL A 428 7.19 17.31 -1.40
C VAL A 428 8.05 16.40 -2.29
N GLY A 429 7.62 15.17 -2.56
CA GLY A 429 8.35 14.23 -3.42
C GLY A 429 8.53 14.75 -4.86
N ILE A 430 7.47 15.31 -5.45
CA ILE A 430 7.51 15.92 -6.77
C ILE A 430 8.44 17.15 -6.78
N ALA A 431 8.36 18.01 -5.75
CA ALA A 431 9.22 19.19 -5.64
C ALA A 431 10.71 18.80 -5.60
N PHE A 432 11.08 17.74 -4.85
CA PHE A 432 12.45 17.23 -4.83
C PHE A 432 12.88 16.63 -6.17
N THR A 433 12.01 15.89 -6.83
CA THR A 433 12.29 15.32 -8.15
C THR A 433 12.52 16.42 -9.19
N LEU A 434 11.65 17.42 -9.22
CA LEU A 434 11.81 18.58 -10.11
C LEU A 434 13.10 19.35 -9.82
N ARG A 435 13.41 19.60 -8.53
CA ARG A 435 14.66 20.27 -8.13
C ARG A 435 15.89 19.50 -8.57
N HIS A 436 15.89 18.17 -8.42
CA HIS A 436 17.02 17.33 -8.83
C HIS A 436 17.23 17.34 -10.35
N HIS A 437 16.15 17.23 -11.13
CA HIS A 437 16.21 17.35 -12.58
C HIS A 437 16.69 18.74 -13.02
N ALA A 438 16.24 19.79 -12.34
CA ALA A 438 16.66 21.16 -12.61
C ALA A 438 18.16 21.39 -12.37
N GLN A 439 18.82 20.65 -11.49
CA GLN A 439 20.24 20.82 -11.18
C GLN A 439 21.19 20.11 -12.16
N SER A 440 20.73 19.12 -12.91
CA SER A 440 21.56 18.27 -13.78
C SER A 440 21.59 18.69 -15.25
N ALA A 441 20.75 19.65 -15.66
CA ALA A 441 20.59 20.01 -17.06
C ALA A 441 21.64 21.01 -17.58
N ILE A 442 22.27 21.80 -16.72
CA ILE A 442 23.25 22.81 -17.08
C ILE A 442 24.52 22.65 -16.24
N SER A 443 25.67 22.53 -16.86
CA SER A 443 26.97 22.52 -16.19
C SER A 443 27.90 23.59 -16.75
N LEU A 444 28.62 24.27 -15.85
CA LEU A 444 29.68 25.22 -16.22
C LEU A 444 31.02 24.68 -15.74
N THR A 445 31.94 24.53 -16.66
CA THR A 445 33.36 24.15 -16.39
C THR A 445 34.25 25.31 -16.77
N ARG A 446 35.19 25.69 -15.91
CA ARG A 446 36.21 26.72 -16.17
C ARG A 446 37.55 26.05 -16.41
N TYR A 447 38.23 26.48 -17.43
CA TYR A 447 39.63 26.14 -17.72
C TYR A 447 40.35 27.43 -18.10
N GLU A 448 41.18 27.97 -17.19
CA GLU A 448 41.81 29.29 -17.32
C GLU A 448 40.76 30.38 -17.62
N ASP A 449 40.88 31.12 -18.72
CA ASP A 449 39.95 32.16 -19.16
C ASP A 449 38.84 31.65 -20.06
N CYS A 450 38.77 30.32 -20.28
CA CYS A 450 37.74 29.69 -21.08
C CYS A 450 36.68 29.01 -20.22
N TYR A 451 35.43 29.37 -20.47
CA TYR A 451 34.26 28.81 -19.81
C TYR A 451 33.49 27.92 -20.78
N LEU A 452 33.19 26.70 -20.35
CA LEU A 452 32.36 25.76 -21.11
C LEU A 452 31.04 25.57 -20.41
N LEU A 453 29.98 26.14 -20.97
CA LEU A 453 28.58 25.95 -20.51
C LEU A 453 27.97 24.81 -21.35
N ARG A 454 27.75 23.66 -20.75
CA ARG A 454 27.07 22.53 -21.40
C ARG A 454 25.59 22.50 -21.02
N LEU A 455 24.76 22.40 -22.05
CA LEU A 455 23.32 22.13 -21.91
C LEU A 455 23.11 20.64 -22.19
N HIS A 456 22.60 19.92 -21.17
CA HIS A 456 22.36 18.48 -21.27
C HIS A 456 20.86 18.22 -21.47
N LYS A 457 20.48 17.44 -22.49
CA LYS A 457 19.09 17.12 -22.81
C LYS A 457 18.21 18.37 -22.98
N ASP A 458 16.94 18.28 -22.55
CA ASP A 458 15.98 19.37 -22.64
C ASP A 458 16.20 20.40 -21.54
N VAL A 459 16.33 21.65 -21.93
CA VAL A 459 16.48 22.79 -21.00
C VAL A 459 15.20 23.61 -21.02
N SER A 460 14.43 23.54 -19.91
CA SER A 460 13.15 24.23 -19.74
C SER A 460 13.29 25.48 -18.87
N PHE A 461 12.21 26.27 -18.77
CA PHE A 461 12.16 27.50 -17.96
C PHE A 461 12.58 27.31 -16.50
N PHE A 462 12.43 26.11 -15.92
CA PHE A 462 12.90 25.78 -14.56
C PHE A 462 14.42 25.97 -14.40
N HIS A 463 15.18 25.91 -15.49
CA HIS A 463 16.63 26.06 -15.50
C HIS A 463 17.10 27.52 -15.63
N LYS A 464 16.16 28.50 -15.85
CA LYS A 464 16.48 29.92 -16.04
C LYS A 464 17.32 30.51 -14.89
N ALA A 465 16.95 30.17 -13.63
CA ALA A 465 17.71 30.64 -12.47
C ALA A 465 19.11 30.03 -12.35
N GLN A 466 19.30 28.78 -12.77
CA GLN A 466 20.59 28.11 -12.80
C GLN A 466 21.46 28.68 -13.93
N LEU A 467 20.87 28.85 -15.12
CA LEU A 467 21.55 29.45 -16.27
C LEU A 467 22.10 30.84 -15.90
N ARG A 468 21.26 31.72 -15.37
CA ARG A 468 21.68 33.06 -14.93
C ARG A 468 22.82 33.03 -13.91
N ARG A 469 22.79 32.12 -12.94
CA ARG A 469 23.87 31.96 -11.96
C ARG A 469 25.17 31.47 -12.59
N HIS A 470 25.12 30.64 -13.62
CA HIS A 470 26.31 30.18 -14.34
C HIS A 470 26.86 31.28 -15.25
N LEU A 471 26.00 31.98 -15.96
CA LEU A 471 26.40 33.11 -16.81
C LEU A 471 27.03 34.27 -16.01
N ALA A 472 26.52 34.54 -14.80
CA ALA A 472 27.07 35.57 -13.89
C ALA A 472 28.49 35.25 -13.37
N LYS A 473 28.98 34.01 -13.53
CA LYS A 473 30.34 33.61 -13.13
C LYS A 473 31.37 33.83 -14.25
N VAL A 474 30.94 34.19 -15.46
CA VAL A 474 31.83 34.45 -16.57
C VAL A 474 32.44 35.84 -16.41
N GLU A 475 33.75 35.93 -16.29
CA GLU A 475 34.50 37.18 -16.08
C GLU A 475 34.61 37.97 -17.40
N ALA A 476 34.69 39.30 -17.30
CA ALA A 476 34.87 40.17 -18.45
C ALA A 476 36.19 39.85 -19.17
N GLY A 477 36.19 39.85 -20.51
CA GLY A 477 37.34 39.50 -21.33
C GLY A 477 37.57 38.00 -21.51
N GLY A 478 36.79 37.15 -20.83
CA GLY A 478 36.86 35.68 -20.94
C GLY A 478 36.22 35.13 -22.23
N LYS A 479 36.46 33.85 -22.51
CA LYS A 479 35.85 33.12 -23.62
C LYS A 479 34.79 32.14 -23.12
N LEU A 480 33.52 32.26 -23.58
CA LEU A 480 32.42 31.35 -23.23
C LEU A 480 32.04 30.49 -24.41
N ILE A 481 32.15 29.18 -24.27
CA ILE A 481 31.64 28.20 -25.24
C ILE A 481 30.32 27.65 -24.67
N ILE A 482 29.23 27.87 -25.38
CA ILE A 482 27.91 27.29 -25.05
C ILE A 482 27.72 26.04 -25.91
N ASP A 483 27.79 24.87 -25.31
CA ASP A 483 27.65 23.58 -25.96
C ASP A 483 26.23 23.05 -25.81
N ALA A 484 25.39 23.23 -26.82
CA ALA A 484 24.03 22.73 -26.92
C ALA A 484 23.92 21.49 -27.83
N THR A 485 25.03 20.84 -28.19
CA THR A 485 25.04 19.71 -29.15
C THR A 485 24.23 18.49 -28.67
N ARG A 486 24.01 18.36 -27.37
CA ARG A 486 23.22 17.29 -26.73
C ARG A 486 21.79 17.73 -26.34
N CYS A 487 21.37 18.93 -26.74
CA CYS A 487 20.07 19.49 -26.43
C CYS A 487 19.09 19.16 -27.54
N GLU A 488 17.99 18.49 -27.21
CA GLU A 488 16.93 18.17 -28.18
C GLU A 488 15.91 19.31 -28.27
N ARG A 489 15.69 20.00 -27.15
CA ARG A 489 14.74 21.10 -27.04
C ARG A 489 15.24 22.18 -26.07
N ILE A 490 15.18 23.43 -26.48
CA ILE A 490 15.44 24.62 -25.67
C ILE A 490 14.14 25.41 -25.54
N ASP A 491 13.75 25.72 -24.32
CA ASP A 491 12.57 26.54 -24.02
C ASP A 491 12.84 28.01 -24.41
N HIS A 492 11.80 28.70 -24.83
CA HIS A 492 11.86 30.11 -25.25
C HIS A 492 12.46 31.03 -24.18
N ASP A 493 12.13 30.84 -22.90
CA ASP A 493 12.68 31.60 -21.78
C ASP A 493 14.22 31.45 -21.60
N ILE A 494 14.72 30.27 -21.95
CA ILE A 494 16.18 29.98 -21.91
C ILE A 494 16.85 30.66 -23.10
N GLU A 495 16.23 30.60 -24.27
CA GLU A 495 16.69 31.24 -25.49
C GLU A 495 16.78 32.78 -25.31
N GLU A 496 15.74 33.41 -24.75
CA GLU A 496 15.74 34.83 -24.40
C GLU A 496 16.89 35.18 -23.46
N THR A 497 17.08 34.38 -22.39
CA THR A 497 18.16 34.59 -21.42
C THR A 497 19.55 34.49 -22.06
N LEU A 498 19.76 33.53 -22.98
CA LEU A 498 21.02 33.39 -23.70
C LEU A 498 21.26 34.55 -24.65
N THR A 499 20.22 35.00 -25.39
CA THR A 499 20.26 36.12 -26.30
C THR A 499 20.58 37.45 -25.58
N ASP A 500 19.94 37.68 -24.44
CA ASP A 500 20.21 38.86 -23.61
C ASP A 500 21.65 38.83 -23.07
N PHE A 501 22.13 37.66 -22.63
CA PHE A 501 23.50 37.54 -22.19
C PHE A 501 24.49 37.78 -23.34
N GLN A 502 24.26 37.28 -24.55
CA GLN A 502 25.12 37.53 -25.73
C GLN A 502 25.23 39.02 -26.04
N ARG A 503 24.14 39.79 -25.91
CA ARG A 503 24.17 41.24 -26.09
C ARG A 503 25.02 41.92 -25.02
N ALA A 504 24.86 41.53 -23.75
CA ALA A 504 25.64 42.06 -22.63
C ALA A 504 27.11 41.66 -22.72
N ALA A 505 27.43 40.45 -23.17
CA ALA A 505 28.76 39.89 -23.32
C ALA A 505 29.61 40.69 -24.31
N ARG A 506 29.01 41.16 -25.41
CA ARG A 506 29.70 42.04 -26.41
C ARG A 506 30.21 43.33 -25.78
N VAL A 507 29.43 43.92 -24.86
CA VAL A 507 29.81 45.13 -24.13
C VAL A 507 30.93 44.85 -23.11
N ALA A 508 30.88 43.66 -22.49
CA ALA A 508 31.87 43.23 -21.51
C ALA A 508 33.17 42.63 -22.12
N GLY A 509 33.28 42.57 -23.44
CA GLY A 509 34.45 41.99 -24.15
C GLY A 509 34.55 40.46 -24.03
N ILE A 510 33.43 39.77 -23.71
CA ILE A 510 33.40 38.32 -23.61
C ILE A 510 33.17 37.70 -25.02
N ASP A 511 34.04 36.81 -25.44
CA ASP A 511 33.88 36.07 -26.71
C ASP A 511 32.96 34.87 -26.49
N VAL A 512 31.77 34.89 -27.09
CA VAL A 512 30.75 33.84 -26.94
C VAL A 512 30.64 33.00 -28.22
N THR A 513 30.96 31.72 -28.13
CA THR A 513 30.81 30.75 -29.21
C THR A 513 29.69 29.78 -28.89
N LEU A 514 28.66 29.68 -29.74
CA LEU A 514 27.57 28.73 -29.61
C LEU A 514 27.81 27.50 -30.50
N ARG A 515 27.79 26.30 -29.89
CA ARG A 515 27.80 25.02 -30.62
C ARG A 515 26.40 24.41 -30.58
N THR A 516 25.79 24.28 -31.75
CA THR A 516 24.45 23.74 -31.95
C THR A 516 24.49 22.27 -32.41
N PRO A 517 23.44 21.48 -32.17
CA PRO A 517 23.27 20.18 -32.80
C PRO A 517 23.20 20.37 -34.34
N GLY A 518 23.65 19.35 -35.11
CA GLY A 518 23.58 19.39 -36.58
C GLY A 518 22.15 19.60 -37.13
N PRO A 519 21.96 19.75 -38.44
CA PRO A 519 20.76 20.30 -39.10
C PRO A 519 19.44 19.53 -38.88
N ALA A 520 19.41 18.47 -38.11
CA ALA A 520 18.21 17.70 -37.79
C ALA A 520 17.43 18.17 -36.54
N ALA A 521 18.01 19.06 -35.74
CA ALA A 521 17.30 19.58 -34.53
C ALA A 521 16.64 20.92 -34.87
N ARG A 522 15.35 21.04 -34.57
CA ARG A 522 14.58 22.28 -34.69
C ARG A 522 15.11 23.32 -33.69
N MET A 523 16.10 24.09 -34.07
CA MET A 523 16.47 25.29 -33.32
C MET A 523 15.67 26.49 -33.82
N PRO A 524 15.24 27.37 -32.90
CA PRO A 524 14.63 28.66 -33.24
C PRO A 524 15.61 29.54 -34.03
N ALA A 525 15.12 30.23 -35.05
CA ALA A 525 15.91 31.01 -36.01
C ALA A 525 16.74 32.14 -35.37
N ALA A 526 16.36 32.64 -34.19
CA ALA A 526 17.05 33.73 -33.50
C ALA A 526 18.46 33.39 -32.98
N LEU A 527 18.70 32.14 -32.58
CA LEU A 527 20.04 31.67 -32.13
C LEU A 527 20.96 31.27 -33.28
N ALA A 528 20.39 30.86 -34.41
CA ALA A 528 21.17 30.50 -35.61
C ALA A 528 21.78 31.72 -36.31
N ALA A 529 21.12 32.88 -36.25
CA ALA A 529 21.57 34.12 -36.88
C ALA A 529 22.72 34.86 -36.13
N ALA A 530 22.99 34.48 -34.86
CA ALA A 530 23.99 35.13 -34.03
C ALA A 530 25.41 34.48 -34.12
N GLY A 531 25.53 33.37 -34.84
CA GLY A 531 26.78 32.60 -35.00
C GLY A 531 27.45 32.70 -36.37
N SER A 532 26.94 33.57 -37.29
CA SER A 532 27.51 33.87 -38.59
C SER A 532 28.31 35.17 -38.58
#